data_ea227fea66eedc23ab4c35d4803fab15
#
_entry.id   ea227fea66eedc23ab4c35d4803fab15
#
_cell.length_a   1.000
_cell.length_b   1.000
_cell.length_c   1.000
_cell.angle_alpha   90.00
_cell.angle_beta   90.00
_cell.angle_gamma   90.00
#
_symmetry.space_group_name_H-M   'P 1'
#
loop_
_entity.id
_entity.type
_entity.pdbx_description
1 polymer ?
#
loop_
_entity_poly.entity_id
_entity_poly.type
_entity_poly.pdbx_seq_one_letter_code
_entity_poly.pdbx_strand_id
1 'polypeptide(L)'
;MLEVVLPVIGGKLLKHFGVFQKEQERVLINYVMYFALPILAFKAGHQVKLGLEVIKISSLAWVSIVLCMSVAYIIARLYKLSNKDLRTFLLVSSFGNTAFLGYPYAFSYFGQEGLQTAIIYDNLGSFLMVSFLGVMVASGKPDLKEVFLFPPFLGLVFGFALRGIPLHPSLDKALNFVDHSTLPVILFALGLSINLSGIRDHLKLSLLAILIKVSVSILAVYLVGRFIELSPVAFKVSLLESAMPPMMFSAVLALRYNLNPNLAFASVGLGIALSFLYVPLVVKYCGGGI
;
A
#
# COMPACT_ATOMS: atom_id res chain seq x y z
N MET A 1 -6.38 15.08 4.56
CA MET A 1 -7.00 14.80 3.24
C MET A 1 -6.47 15.72 2.14
N LEU A 2 -6.36 17.03 2.37
CA LEU A 2 -5.71 17.96 1.41
C LEU A 2 -4.24 17.58 1.13
N GLU A 3 -3.55 17.03 2.10
CA GLU A 3 -2.15 16.55 1.99
C GLU A 3 -1.95 15.45 0.93
N VAL A 4 -2.99 14.63 0.70
CA VAL A 4 -2.98 13.60 -0.35
C VAL A 4 -3.39 14.19 -1.70
N VAL A 5 -4.42 15.01 -1.71
CA VAL A 5 -5.03 15.54 -2.93
C VAL A 5 -4.14 16.59 -3.59
N LEU A 6 -3.54 17.48 -2.80
CA LEU A 6 -2.75 18.61 -3.32
C LEU A 6 -1.54 18.19 -4.17
N PRO A 7 -0.67 17.25 -3.73
CA PRO A 7 0.43 16.79 -4.57
C PRO A 7 -0.03 16.09 -5.86
N VAL A 8 -1.12 15.30 -5.79
CA VAL A 8 -1.68 14.61 -6.98
C VAL A 8 -2.19 15.63 -8.00
N ILE A 9 -2.97 16.62 -7.56
CA ILE A 9 -3.45 17.69 -8.41
C ILE A 9 -2.28 18.50 -8.95
N GLY A 10 -1.30 18.85 -8.11
CA GLY A 10 -0.09 19.57 -8.50
C GLY A 10 0.69 18.87 -9.60
N GLY A 11 0.96 17.57 -9.43
CA GLY A 11 1.60 16.76 -10.47
C GLY A 11 0.81 16.74 -11.77
N LYS A 12 -0.51 16.56 -11.70
CA LYS A 12 -1.38 16.56 -12.89
C LYS A 12 -1.40 17.88 -13.62
N LEU A 13 -1.52 18.99 -12.89
CA LEU A 13 -1.54 20.34 -13.46
C LEU A 13 -0.21 20.69 -14.12
N LEU A 14 0.91 20.45 -13.42
CA LEU A 14 2.24 20.76 -13.96
C LEU A 14 2.59 19.93 -15.18
N LYS A 15 2.11 18.69 -15.28
CA LYS A 15 2.17 17.90 -16.50
C LYS A 15 1.31 18.51 -17.64
N HIS A 16 0.11 18.97 -17.31
CA HIS A 16 -0.79 19.61 -18.27
C HIS A 16 -0.17 20.88 -18.85
N PHE A 17 0.52 21.69 -18.03
CA PHE A 17 1.23 22.88 -18.46
C PHE A 17 2.60 22.61 -19.11
N GLY A 18 2.99 21.34 -19.30
CA GLY A 18 4.24 20.97 -19.97
C GLY A 18 5.50 21.21 -19.13
N VAL A 19 5.36 21.54 -17.82
CA VAL A 19 6.50 21.75 -16.90
C VAL A 19 7.24 20.44 -16.65
N PHE A 20 6.49 19.32 -16.55
CA PHE A 20 7.05 17.99 -16.36
C PHE A 20 6.75 17.10 -17.57
N GLN A 21 7.78 16.38 -18.01
CA GLN A 21 7.70 15.40 -19.09
C GLN A 21 7.64 13.98 -18.54
N LYS A 22 7.31 13.00 -19.37
CA LYS A 22 7.12 11.60 -18.98
C LYS A 22 8.39 10.96 -18.38
N GLU A 23 9.56 11.38 -18.84
CA GLU A 23 10.86 10.87 -18.39
C GLU A 23 11.14 11.25 -16.92
N GLN A 24 10.68 12.43 -16.51
CA GLN A 24 10.90 12.94 -15.14
C GLN A 24 10.04 12.21 -14.10
N GLU A 25 8.90 11.64 -14.50
CA GLU A 25 8.12 10.73 -13.65
C GLU A 25 8.96 9.54 -13.18
N ARG A 26 9.75 8.96 -14.10
CA ARG A 26 10.63 7.82 -13.81
C ARG A 26 11.74 8.20 -12.82
N VAL A 27 12.25 9.41 -12.90
CA VAL A 27 13.27 9.92 -11.95
C VAL A 27 12.69 9.98 -10.53
N LEU A 28 11.48 10.50 -10.37
CA LEU A 28 10.80 10.55 -9.07
C LEU A 28 10.50 9.16 -8.52
N ILE A 29 10.07 8.24 -9.35
CA ILE A 29 9.83 6.84 -8.96
C ILE A 29 11.13 6.18 -8.51
N ASN A 30 12.23 6.40 -9.23
CA ASN A 30 13.54 5.88 -8.84
C ASN A 30 14.03 6.46 -7.51
N TYR A 31 13.85 7.76 -7.27
CA TYR A 31 14.14 8.38 -5.98
C TYR A 31 13.37 7.67 -4.85
N VAL A 32 12.08 7.44 -5.04
CA VAL A 32 11.27 6.75 -4.04
C VAL A 32 11.75 5.32 -3.85
N MET A 33 11.94 4.56 -4.94
CA MET A 33 12.28 3.13 -4.89
C MET A 33 13.64 2.82 -4.28
N TYR A 34 14.65 3.62 -4.64
CA TYR A 34 16.04 3.31 -4.31
C TYR A 34 16.59 4.12 -3.14
N PHE A 35 15.88 5.16 -2.71
CA PHE A 35 16.34 6.03 -1.64
C PHE A 35 15.31 6.20 -0.52
N ALA A 36 14.12 6.74 -0.81
CA ALA A 36 13.17 7.10 0.23
C ALA A 36 12.48 5.88 0.87
N LEU A 37 11.97 4.92 0.08
CA LEU A 37 11.31 3.70 0.58
C LEU A 37 12.24 2.77 1.39
N PRO A 38 13.50 2.53 1.02
CA PRO A 38 14.43 1.80 1.86
C PRO A 38 14.63 2.43 3.25
N ILE A 39 14.67 3.75 3.32
CA ILE A 39 14.79 4.48 4.58
C ILE A 39 13.50 4.36 5.41
N LEU A 40 12.34 4.55 4.80
CA LEU A 40 11.04 4.32 5.44
C LEU A 40 10.94 2.90 5.98
N ALA A 41 11.30 1.91 5.17
CA ALA A 41 11.29 0.50 5.55
C ALA A 41 12.28 0.17 6.68
N PHE A 42 13.47 0.78 6.64
CA PHE A 42 14.46 0.67 7.72
C PHE A 42 13.88 1.19 9.05
N LYS A 43 13.30 2.37 9.05
CA LYS A 43 12.67 2.95 10.25
C LYS A 43 11.55 2.05 10.77
N ALA A 44 10.71 1.54 9.87
CA ALA A 44 9.65 0.62 10.20
C ALA A 44 10.17 -0.63 10.92
N GLY A 45 11.18 -1.29 10.36
CA GLY A 45 11.82 -2.45 10.97
C GLY A 45 12.52 -2.14 12.29
N HIS A 46 13.20 -0.98 12.37
CA HIS A 46 13.94 -0.57 13.55
C HIS A 46 13.04 -0.25 14.76
N GLN A 47 11.87 0.32 14.54
CA GLN A 47 10.94 0.76 15.58
C GLN A 47 9.95 -0.33 16.03
N VAL A 48 9.92 -1.47 15.33
CA VAL A 48 8.94 -2.53 15.62
C VAL A 48 9.16 -3.14 17.01
N LYS A 49 8.10 -3.19 17.83
CA LYS A 49 8.09 -3.90 19.10
C LYS A 49 7.41 -5.24 18.87
N LEU A 50 8.12 -6.34 19.06
CA LEU A 50 7.55 -7.68 18.92
C LEU A 50 6.70 -8.05 20.15
N GLY A 51 5.55 -8.67 19.87
CA GLY A 51 4.63 -9.19 20.86
C GLY A 51 3.59 -10.09 20.21
N LEU A 52 2.86 -10.84 20.97
CA LEU A 52 1.83 -11.76 20.46
C LEU A 52 0.75 -11.01 19.66
N GLU A 53 0.33 -9.85 20.12
CA GLU A 53 -0.66 -9.01 19.43
C GLU A 53 -0.15 -8.52 18.07
N VAL A 54 1.14 -8.22 17.96
CA VAL A 54 1.79 -7.83 16.71
C VAL A 54 1.70 -8.95 15.67
N ILE A 55 1.97 -10.20 16.08
CA ILE A 55 1.83 -11.37 15.20
C ILE A 55 0.38 -11.55 14.75
N LYS A 56 -0.57 -11.40 15.68
CA LYS A 56 -2.01 -11.52 15.40
C LYS A 56 -2.46 -10.46 14.38
N ILE A 57 -2.10 -9.18 14.58
CA ILE A 57 -2.44 -8.09 13.65
C ILE A 57 -1.83 -8.34 12.28
N SER A 58 -0.55 -8.70 12.21
CA SER A 58 0.15 -8.96 10.95
C SER A 58 -0.45 -10.16 10.20
N SER A 59 -0.85 -11.22 10.93
CA SER A 59 -1.48 -12.40 10.33
C SER A 59 -2.81 -12.08 9.67
N LEU A 60 -3.61 -11.16 10.21
CA LEU A 60 -4.84 -10.68 9.57
C LEU A 60 -4.55 -10.03 8.20
N ALA A 61 -3.51 -9.20 8.11
CA ALA A 61 -3.09 -8.62 6.85
C ALA A 61 -2.65 -9.71 5.85
N TRP A 62 -1.86 -10.70 6.28
CA TRP A 62 -1.40 -11.78 5.41
C TRP A 62 -2.55 -12.61 4.87
N VAL A 63 -3.47 -13.03 5.74
CA VAL A 63 -4.66 -13.80 5.34
C VAL A 63 -5.50 -13.02 4.33
N SER A 64 -5.76 -11.73 4.60
CA SER A 64 -6.55 -10.89 3.71
C SER A 64 -5.89 -10.74 2.33
N ILE A 65 -4.58 -10.54 2.27
CA ILE A 65 -3.81 -10.41 1.02
C ILE A 65 -3.87 -11.70 0.22
N VAL A 66 -3.62 -12.86 0.87
CA VAL A 66 -3.65 -14.16 0.20
C VAL A 66 -5.05 -14.48 -0.34
N LEU A 67 -6.10 -14.22 0.43
CA LEU A 67 -7.48 -14.44 -0.03
C LEU A 67 -7.85 -13.51 -1.18
N CYS A 68 -7.52 -12.21 -1.09
CA CYS A 68 -7.74 -11.27 -2.19
C CYS A 68 -7.00 -11.71 -3.46
N MET A 69 -5.74 -12.13 -3.33
CA MET A 69 -4.93 -12.61 -4.45
C MET A 69 -5.50 -13.87 -5.08
N SER A 70 -5.99 -14.80 -4.27
CA SER A 70 -6.60 -16.04 -4.74
C SER A 70 -7.90 -15.77 -5.52
N VAL A 71 -8.78 -14.92 -4.97
CA VAL A 71 -10.02 -14.51 -5.65
C VAL A 71 -9.71 -13.74 -6.95
N ALA A 72 -8.76 -12.79 -6.89
CA ALA A 72 -8.34 -12.04 -8.05
C ALA A 72 -7.74 -12.94 -9.13
N TYR A 73 -6.94 -13.94 -8.77
CA TYR A 73 -6.38 -14.90 -9.71
C TYR A 73 -7.47 -15.70 -10.43
N ILE A 74 -8.45 -16.23 -9.70
CA ILE A 74 -9.58 -16.97 -10.28
C ILE A 74 -10.34 -16.09 -11.27
N ILE A 75 -10.66 -14.86 -10.86
CA ILE A 75 -11.39 -13.91 -11.72
C ILE A 75 -10.56 -13.53 -12.95
N ALA A 76 -9.27 -13.24 -12.80
CA ALA A 76 -8.39 -12.91 -13.91
C ALA A 76 -8.30 -14.05 -14.94
N ARG A 77 -8.30 -15.31 -14.47
CA ARG A 77 -8.32 -16.50 -15.35
C ARG A 77 -9.65 -16.66 -16.08
N LEU A 78 -10.78 -16.41 -15.41
CA LEU A 78 -12.12 -16.44 -16.02
C LEU A 78 -12.26 -15.34 -17.10
N TYR A 79 -11.73 -14.15 -16.84
CA TYR A 79 -11.72 -13.03 -17.82
C TYR A 79 -10.65 -13.19 -18.90
N LYS A 80 -9.82 -14.23 -18.84
CA LYS A 80 -8.73 -14.51 -19.80
C LYS A 80 -7.80 -13.31 -19.97
N LEU A 81 -7.45 -12.64 -18.87
CA LEU A 81 -6.59 -11.47 -18.90
C LEU A 81 -5.21 -11.83 -19.47
N SER A 82 -4.60 -10.87 -20.19
CA SER A 82 -3.21 -10.99 -20.64
C SER A 82 -2.29 -11.16 -19.43
N ASN A 83 -1.08 -11.73 -19.61
CA ASN A 83 -0.15 -11.94 -18.50
C ASN A 83 0.21 -10.63 -17.77
N LYS A 84 0.33 -9.51 -18.51
CA LYS A 84 0.60 -8.19 -17.92
C LYS A 84 -0.59 -7.68 -17.12
N ASP A 85 -1.80 -7.80 -17.67
CA ASP A 85 -3.02 -7.36 -16.98
C ASP A 85 -3.32 -8.23 -15.76
N LEU A 86 -3.16 -9.55 -15.87
CA LEU A 86 -3.32 -10.49 -14.76
C LEU A 86 -2.42 -10.09 -13.58
N ARG A 87 -1.12 -9.92 -13.83
CA ARG A 87 -0.16 -9.58 -12.77
C ARG A 87 -0.44 -8.20 -12.18
N THR A 88 -0.80 -7.21 -13.00
CA THR A 88 -1.23 -5.90 -12.51
C THR A 88 -2.51 -6.01 -11.68
N PHE A 89 -3.49 -6.76 -12.17
CA PHE A 89 -4.76 -6.96 -11.48
C PHE A 89 -4.58 -7.63 -10.11
N LEU A 90 -3.70 -8.65 -10.01
CA LEU A 90 -3.33 -9.26 -8.75
C LEU A 90 -2.75 -8.24 -7.76
N LEU A 91 -1.84 -7.39 -8.23
CA LEU A 91 -1.20 -6.38 -7.38
C LEU A 91 -2.24 -5.39 -6.81
N VAL A 92 -3.09 -4.83 -7.68
CA VAL A 92 -4.06 -3.80 -7.25
C VAL A 92 -5.27 -4.37 -6.52
N SER A 93 -5.56 -5.67 -6.68
CA SER A 93 -6.65 -6.34 -5.96
C SER A 93 -6.25 -6.89 -4.60
N SER A 94 -4.95 -6.98 -4.29
CA SER A 94 -4.48 -7.67 -3.08
C SER A 94 -3.84 -6.74 -2.06
N PHE A 95 -3.09 -5.73 -2.50
CA PHE A 95 -2.36 -4.85 -1.60
C PHE A 95 -3.09 -3.53 -1.38
N GLY A 96 -3.32 -3.20 -0.10
CA GLY A 96 -3.99 -1.97 0.33
C GLY A 96 -3.02 -0.82 0.61
N ASN A 97 -3.49 0.42 0.46
CA ASN A 97 -2.75 1.64 0.76
C ASN A 97 -2.77 1.95 2.26
N THR A 98 -2.23 1.03 3.04
CA THR A 98 -2.28 0.99 4.50
C THR A 98 -1.42 2.07 5.15
N ALA A 99 -0.26 2.42 4.58
CA ALA A 99 0.58 3.49 5.11
C ALA A 99 0.01 4.89 4.78
N PHE A 100 -0.16 5.20 3.50
CA PHE A 100 -0.41 6.59 3.07
C PHE A 100 -1.85 7.07 3.29
N LEU A 101 -2.81 6.17 3.31
CA LEU A 101 -4.19 6.47 3.67
C LEU A 101 -4.58 5.87 5.02
N GLY A 102 -4.12 4.66 5.31
CA GLY A 102 -4.47 3.97 6.55
C GLY A 102 -4.02 4.74 7.79
N TYR A 103 -2.77 5.20 7.85
CA TYR A 103 -2.25 5.94 9.01
C TYR A 103 -3.05 7.22 9.32
N PRO A 104 -3.32 8.13 8.36
CA PRO A 104 -4.16 9.29 8.61
C PRO A 104 -5.57 8.94 9.10
N TYR A 105 -6.19 7.92 8.50
CA TYR A 105 -7.51 7.47 8.93
C TYR A 105 -7.45 6.85 10.33
N ALA A 106 -6.49 5.95 10.60
CA ALA A 106 -6.35 5.32 11.91
C ALA A 106 -6.11 6.36 13.03
N PHE A 107 -5.26 7.35 12.76
CA PHE A 107 -5.02 8.44 13.69
C PHE A 107 -6.26 9.30 13.91
N SER A 108 -6.99 9.63 12.85
CA SER A 108 -8.18 10.48 12.92
C SER A 108 -9.33 9.84 13.72
N TYR A 109 -9.53 8.52 13.59
CA TYR A 109 -10.63 7.81 14.24
C TYR A 109 -10.27 7.20 15.59
N PHE A 110 -9.02 6.81 15.80
CA PHE A 110 -8.59 6.04 16.98
C PHE A 110 -7.38 6.64 17.69
N GLY A 111 -6.93 7.84 17.32
CA GLY A 111 -5.82 8.54 17.96
C GLY A 111 -4.47 7.81 17.82
N GLN A 112 -3.60 8.02 18.81
CA GLN A 112 -2.22 7.48 18.79
C GLN A 112 -2.18 5.94 18.86
N GLU A 113 -3.08 5.32 19.60
CA GLU A 113 -3.17 3.86 19.70
C GLU A 113 -3.57 3.25 18.34
N GLY A 114 -4.53 3.89 17.64
CA GLY A 114 -4.91 3.50 16.30
C GLY A 114 -3.77 3.60 15.30
N LEU A 115 -3.00 4.69 15.36
CA LEU A 115 -1.82 4.87 14.50
C LEU A 115 -0.77 3.79 14.75
N GLN A 116 -0.48 3.45 16.02
CA GLN A 116 0.48 2.39 16.35
C GLN A 116 0.04 1.03 15.79
N THR A 117 -1.24 0.71 15.91
CA THR A 117 -1.81 -0.52 15.34
C THR A 117 -1.73 -0.55 13.81
N ALA A 118 -2.05 0.57 13.15
CA ALA A 118 -1.95 0.70 11.70
C ALA A 118 -0.52 0.51 11.21
N ILE A 119 0.46 1.08 11.92
CA ILE A 119 1.90 0.89 11.63
C ILE A 119 2.29 -0.59 11.70
N ILE A 120 1.77 -1.35 12.67
CA ILE A 120 2.03 -2.79 12.79
C ILE A 120 1.40 -3.54 11.61
N TYR A 121 0.12 -3.26 11.33
CA TYR A 121 -0.63 -3.89 10.22
C TYR A 121 0.07 -3.66 8.88
N ASP A 122 0.55 -2.44 8.65
CA ASP A 122 1.27 -2.09 7.42
C ASP A 122 2.66 -2.72 7.37
N ASN A 123 3.54 -2.43 8.32
CA ASN A 123 4.97 -2.74 8.23
C ASN A 123 5.24 -4.25 8.19
N LEU A 124 4.66 -5.01 9.12
CA LEU A 124 4.84 -6.46 9.21
C LEU A 124 3.77 -7.24 8.43
N GLY A 125 2.66 -6.60 8.12
CA GLY A 125 1.59 -7.17 7.30
C GLY A 125 1.77 -6.81 5.82
N SER A 126 1.21 -5.67 5.41
CA SER A 126 1.08 -5.29 4.00
C SER A 126 2.41 -5.02 3.32
N PHE A 127 3.32 -4.26 3.96
CA PHE A 127 4.59 -3.87 3.34
C PHE A 127 5.55 -5.07 3.22
N LEU A 128 5.62 -5.92 4.23
CA LEU A 128 6.41 -7.16 4.16
C LEU A 128 5.89 -8.05 3.03
N MET A 129 4.58 -8.24 2.94
CA MET A 129 3.98 -9.09 1.91
C MET A 129 4.13 -8.50 0.50
N VAL A 130 4.00 -7.19 0.29
CA VAL A 130 4.20 -6.60 -1.04
C VAL A 130 5.67 -6.64 -1.44
N SER A 131 6.59 -6.48 -0.50
CA SER A 131 8.03 -6.54 -0.75
C SER A 131 8.48 -7.96 -1.13
N PHE A 132 7.79 -8.98 -0.66
CA PHE A 132 8.05 -10.37 -0.98
C PHE A 132 7.13 -10.88 -2.12
N LEU A 133 5.85 -11.09 -1.81
CA LEU A 133 4.88 -11.69 -2.73
C LEU A 133 4.54 -10.75 -3.89
N GLY A 134 4.43 -9.44 -3.63
CA GLY A 134 4.17 -8.43 -4.65
C GLY A 134 5.27 -8.36 -5.69
N VAL A 135 6.54 -8.40 -5.27
CA VAL A 135 7.69 -8.42 -6.18
C VAL A 135 7.72 -9.72 -6.98
N MET A 136 7.45 -10.87 -6.38
CA MET A 136 7.35 -12.16 -7.10
C MET A 136 6.24 -12.13 -8.17
N VAL A 137 5.07 -11.60 -7.82
CA VAL A 137 3.97 -11.42 -8.79
C VAL A 137 4.38 -10.45 -9.88
N ALA A 138 5.02 -9.34 -9.53
CA ALA A 138 5.44 -8.32 -10.48
C ALA A 138 6.56 -8.80 -11.41
N SER A 139 7.55 -9.54 -10.95
CA SER A 139 8.62 -10.10 -11.78
C SER A 139 8.14 -11.28 -12.65
N GLY A 140 7.11 -11.99 -12.20
CA GLY A 140 6.57 -13.20 -12.86
C GLY A 140 7.48 -14.41 -12.76
N LYS A 141 8.49 -14.34 -11.91
CA LYS A 141 9.42 -15.42 -11.60
C LYS A 141 9.50 -15.54 -10.08
N PRO A 142 9.47 -16.74 -9.50
CA PRO A 142 9.76 -16.94 -8.09
C PRO A 142 11.27 -16.81 -7.83
N ASP A 143 11.84 -15.66 -8.20
CA ASP A 143 13.25 -15.37 -7.98
C ASP A 143 13.44 -14.71 -6.62
N LEU A 144 13.74 -15.54 -5.63
CA LEU A 144 14.03 -15.09 -4.27
C LEU A 144 15.20 -14.10 -4.24
N LYS A 145 16.18 -14.23 -5.16
CA LYS A 145 17.30 -13.30 -5.24
C LYS A 145 16.82 -11.88 -5.55
N GLU A 146 15.84 -11.73 -6.45
CA GLU A 146 15.27 -10.42 -6.77
C GLU A 146 14.54 -9.80 -5.58
N VAL A 147 13.83 -10.62 -4.79
CA VAL A 147 13.18 -10.19 -3.56
C VAL A 147 14.21 -9.74 -2.53
N PHE A 148 15.24 -10.55 -2.28
CA PHE A 148 16.28 -10.23 -1.30
C PHE A 148 17.16 -9.04 -1.70
N LEU A 149 17.30 -8.75 -2.99
CA LEU A 149 18.01 -7.58 -3.49
C LEU A 149 17.10 -6.35 -3.67
N PHE A 150 15.81 -6.48 -3.37
CA PHE A 150 14.88 -5.38 -3.45
C PHE A 150 15.17 -4.32 -2.38
N PRO A 151 15.51 -3.06 -2.74
CA PRO A 151 16.04 -2.11 -1.78
C PRO A 151 15.14 -1.82 -0.56
N PRO A 152 13.81 -1.67 -0.70
CA PRO A 152 12.92 -1.54 0.45
C PRO A 152 12.91 -2.77 1.37
N PHE A 153 13.01 -3.98 0.81
CA PHE A 153 13.10 -5.20 1.61
C PHE A 153 14.41 -5.25 2.42
N LEU A 154 15.53 -4.88 1.79
CA LEU A 154 16.80 -4.75 2.50
C LEU A 154 16.72 -3.72 3.63
N GLY A 155 16.12 -2.56 3.37
CA GLY A 155 15.88 -1.55 4.40
C GLY A 155 15.13 -2.12 5.60
N LEU A 156 14.02 -2.85 5.36
CA LEU A 156 13.24 -3.49 6.42
C LEU A 156 14.07 -4.51 7.22
N VAL A 157 14.83 -5.36 6.54
CA VAL A 157 15.68 -6.39 7.18
C VAL A 157 16.77 -5.75 8.04
N PHE A 158 17.46 -4.73 7.51
CA PHE A 158 18.48 -4.00 8.28
C PHE A 158 17.87 -3.26 9.47
N GLY A 159 16.72 -2.61 9.30
CA GLY A 159 16.01 -1.98 10.41
C GLY A 159 15.65 -2.98 11.49
N PHE A 160 15.13 -4.14 11.11
CA PHE A 160 14.79 -5.20 12.03
C PHE A 160 16.02 -5.80 12.75
N ALA A 161 17.14 -5.98 12.04
CA ALA A 161 18.39 -6.47 12.62
C ALA A 161 19.00 -5.48 13.64
N LEU A 162 18.84 -4.18 13.42
CA LEU A 162 19.34 -3.12 14.30
C LEU A 162 18.30 -2.63 15.32
N ARG A 163 17.16 -3.29 15.43
CA ARG A 163 16.13 -2.89 16.37
C ARG A 163 16.64 -2.96 17.81
N GLY A 164 16.25 -1.97 18.61
CA GLY A 164 16.68 -1.86 20.01
C GLY A 164 18.08 -1.23 20.18
N ILE A 165 18.80 -0.97 19.11
CA ILE A 165 20.04 -0.20 19.13
C ILE A 165 19.69 1.27 18.91
N PRO A 166 19.92 2.17 19.87
CA PRO A 166 19.57 3.58 19.70
C PRO A 166 20.40 4.21 18.57
N LEU A 167 19.70 4.86 17.64
CA LEU A 167 20.35 5.63 16.59
C LEU A 167 20.92 6.93 17.14
N HIS A 168 22.04 7.37 16.58
CA HIS A 168 22.56 8.70 16.88
C HIS A 168 21.50 9.76 16.51
N PRO A 169 21.23 10.78 17.36
CA PRO A 169 20.16 11.76 17.14
C PRO A 169 20.22 12.48 15.78
N SER A 170 21.44 12.77 15.28
CA SER A 170 21.62 13.40 13.98
C SER A 170 21.24 12.47 12.82
N LEU A 171 21.51 11.15 12.97
CA LEU A 171 21.13 10.16 11.97
C LEU A 171 19.61 9.98 11.96
N ASP A 172 18.97 9.86 13.12
CA ASP A 172 17.52 9.74 13.21
C ASP A 172 16.81 10.96 12.58
N LYS A 173 17.29 12.19 12.86
CA LYS A 173 16.79 13.40 12.21
C LYS A 173 16.94 13.36 10.69
N ALA A 174 18.07 12.88 10.17
CA ALA A 174 18.31 12.79 8.74
C ALA A 174 17.37 11.74 8.08
N LEU A 175 17.21 10.58 8.71
CA LEU A 175 16.30 9.54 8.24
C LEU A 175 14.83 10.03 8.25
N ASN A 176 14.42 10.76 9.29
CA ASN A 176 13.09 11.36 9.38
C ASN A 176 12.87 12.41 8.28
N PHE A 177 13.87 13.23 7.98
CA PHE A 177 13.79 14.24 6.92
C PHE A 177 13.52 13.59 5.55
N VAL A 178 14.25 12.51 5.23
CA VAL A 178 14.04 11.78 3.96
C VAL A 178 12.70 11.06 3.96
N ASP A 179 12.32 10.40 5.04
CA ASP A 179 11.06 9.69 5.19
C ASP A 179 9.85 10.60 4.92
N HIS A 180 9.84 11.82 5.46
CA HIS A 180 8.79 12.80 5.21
C HIS A 180 8.66 13.21 3.73
N SER A 181 9.71 13.04 2.91
CA SER A 181 9.64 13.30 1.48
C SER A 181 8.94 12.19 0.69
N THR A 182 8.88 10.97 1.23
CA THR A 182 8.40 9.78 0.51
C THR A 182 6.96 9.96 0.03
N LEU A 183 6.06 10.34 0.93
CA LEU A 183 4.65 10.51 0.61
C LEU A 183 4.39 11.64 -0.41
N PRO A 184 4.88 12.87 -0.22
CA PRO A 184 4.69 13.95 -1.19
C PRO A 184 5.21 13.60 -2.58
N VAL A 185 6.39 12.97 -2.67
CA VAL A 185 7.00 12.63 -3.96
C VAL A 185 6.24 11.52 -4.68
N ILE A 186 5.80 10.46 -3.96
CA ILE A 186 4.96 9.41 -4.56
C ILE A 186 3.63 10.00 -5.07
N LEU A 187 2.96 10.81 -4.27
CA LEU A 187 1.68 11.42 -4.63
C LEU A 187 1.82 12.34 -5.84
N PHE A 188 2.89 13.11 -5.89
CA PHE A 188 3.20 13.98 -7.02
C PHE A 188 3.51 13.18 -8.28
N ALA A 189 4.33 12.13 -8.19
CA ALA A 189 4.61 11.21 -9.29
C ALA A 189 3.33 10.50 -9.77
N LEU A 190 2.43 10.12 -8.86
CA LEU A 190 1.10 9.61 -9.21
C LEU A 190 0.32 10.64 -10.05
N GLY A 191 0.31 11.91 -9.64
CA GLY A 191 -0.32 12.99 -10.40
C GLY A 191 0.22 13.14 -11.81
N LEU A 192 1.55 13.06 -11.97
CA LEU A 192 2.21 13.04 -13.29
C LEU A 192 1.78 11.82 -14.13
N SER A 193 1.59 10.67 -13.51
CA SER A 193 1.27 9.40 -14.17
C SER A 193 -0.19 9.27 -14.58
N ILE A 194 -1.11 9.98 -13.93
CA ILE A 194 -2.55 9.90 -14.25
C ILE A 194 -2.81 10.29 -15.72
N ASN A 195 -3.30 9.30 -16.48
CA ASN A 195 -3.83 9.51 -17.81
C ASN A 195 -5.34 9.29 -17.81
N LEU A 196 -6.12 10.37 -17.91
CA LEU A 196 -7.58 10.32 -17.85
C LEU A 196 -8.20 9.52 -18.99
N SER A 197 -7.58 9.50 -20.18
CA SER A 197 -8.05 8.67 -21.29
C SER A 197 -7.87 7.18 -20.99
N GLY A 198 -6.76 6.79 -20.38
CA GLY A 198 -6.51 5.41 -20.00
C GLY A 198 -7.40 4.90 -18.85
N ILE A 199 -7.98 5.77 -18.03
CA ILE A 199 -8.91 5.37 -16.97
C ILE A 199 -10.19 4.75 -17.56
N ARG A 200 -10.73 5.31 -18.63
CA ARG A 200 -11.96 4.79 -19.27
C ARG A 200 -11.79 3.36 -19.78
N ASP A 201 -10.66 3.07 -20.39
CA ASP A 201 -10.37 1.75 -20.96
C ASP A 201 -10.21 0.67 -19.87
N HIS A 202 -9.78 1.06 -18.67
CA HIS A 202 -9.55 0.15 -17.55
C HIS A 202 -10.59 0.24 -16.43
N LEU A 203 -11.67 1.04 -16.61
CA LEU A 203 -12.64 1.33 -15.54
C LEU A 203 -13.25 0.06 -14.94
N LYS A 204 -13.71 -0.87 -15.80
CA LYS A 204 -14.34 -2.12 -15.34
C LYS A 204 -13.40 -2.98 -14.49
N LEU A 205 -12.16 -3.18 -14.96
CA LEU A 205 -11.16 -3.97 -14.23
C LEU A 205 -10.71 -3.26 -12.96
N SER A 206 -10.59 -1.93 -12.98
CA SER A 206 -10.23 -1.13 -11.80
C SER A 206 -11.31 -1.20 -10.73
N LEU A 207 -12.58 -1.06 -11.10
CA LEU A 207 -13.69 -1.18 -10.15
C LEU A 207 -13.78 -2.59 -9.58
N LEU A 208 -13.57 -3.62 -10.42
CA LEU A 208 -13.56 -5.00 -9.97
C LEU A 208 -12.39 -5.27 -9.00
N ALA A 209 -11.20 -4.73 -9.30
CA ALA A 209 -10.05 -4.83 -8.42
C ALA A 209 -10.31 -4.17 -7.04
N ILE A 210 -10.89 -2.97 -7.05
CA ILE A 210 -11.26 -2.24 -5.83
C ILE A 210 -12.30 -3.04 -5.04
N LEU A 211 -13.32 -3.57 -5.73
CA LEU A 211 -14.36 -4.38 -5.10
C LEU A 211 -13.78 -5.61 -4.41
N ILE A 212 -12.90 -6.37 -5.09
CA ILE A 212 -12.23 -7.53 -4.50
C ILE A 212 -11.40 -7.09 -3.30
N LYS A 213 -10.54 -6.06 -3.49
CA LYS A 213 -9.66 -5.57 -2.43
C LYS A 213 -10.44 -5.20 -1.17
N VAL A 214 -11.51 -4.43 -1.33
CA VAL A 214 -12.25 -3.91 -0.19
C VAL A 214 -13.14 -4.98 0.43
N SER A 215 -13.98 -5.66 -0.36
CA SER A 215 -14.97 -6.59 0.20
C SER A 215 -14.34 -7.90 0.72
N VAL A 216 -13.42 -8.51 -0.04
CA VAL A 216 -12.78 -9.77 0.38
C VAL A 216 -11.86 -9.51 1.58
N SER A 217 -11.12 -8.40 1.58
CA SER A 217 -10.21 -8.06 2.69
C SER A 217 -10.96 -7.78 4.00
N ILE A 218 -12.02 -6.96 3.93
CA ILE A 218 -12.87 -6.68 5.11
C ILE A 218 -13.49 -7.97 5.64
N LEU A 219 -14.07 -8.79 4.76
CA LEU A 219 -14.70 -10.04 5.16
C LEU A 219 -13.68 -10.99 5.79
N ALA A 220 -12.50 -11.12 5.21
CA ALA A 220 -11.42 -11.96 5.75
C ALA A 220 -11.01 -11.51 7.16
N VAL A 221 -10.72 -10.22 7.33
CA VAL A 221 -10.30 -9.66 8.62
C VAL A 221 -11.43 -9.72 9.65
N TYR A 222 -12.68 -9.47 9.24
CA TYR A 222 -13.84 -9.58 10.12
C TYR A 222 -14.04 -11.01 10.63
N LEU A 223 -14.05 -11.98 9.72
CA LEU A 223 -14.28 -13.39 10.09
C LEU A 223 -13.12 -13.94 10.92
N VAL A 224 -11.87 -13.79 10.45
CA VAL A 224 -10.71 -14.35 11.16
C VAL A 224 -10.45 -13.60 12.47
N GLY A 225 -10.60 -12.28 12.47
CA GLY A 225 -10.37 -11.45 13.66
C GLY A 225 -11.32 -11.74 14.82
N ARG A 226 -12.49 -12.33 14.56
CA ARG A 226 -13.41 -12.79 15.62
C ARG A 226 -12.92 -14.03 16.37
N PHE A 227 -12.06 -14.82 15.76
CA PHE A 227 -11.47 -16.01 16.38
C PHE A 227 -10.11 -15.73 17.04
N ILE A 228 -9.57 -14.54 16.82
CA ILE A 228 -8.28 -14.11 17.37
C ILE A 228 -8.57 -13.08 18.45
N GLU A 229 -8.16 -13.35 19.69
CA GLU A 229 -8.26 -12.37 20.77
C GLU A 229 -7.37 -11.16 20.48
N LEU A 230 -7.96 -10.06 20.10
CA LEU A 230 -7.35 -8.74 19.89
C LEU A 230 -7.97 -7.71 20.83
N SER A 231 -7.22 -6.66 21.15
CA SER A 231 -7.82 -5.49 21.78
C SER A 231 -8.90 -4.88 20.86
N PRO A 232 -9.95 -4.25 21.43
CA PRO A 232 -11.01 -3.64 20.61
C PRO A 232 -10.49 -2.64 19.58
N VAL A 233 -9.47 -1.86 19.93
CA VAL A 233 -8.83 -0.90 19.02
C VAL A 233 -8.07 -1.65 17.92
N ALA A 234 -7.29 -2.67 18.26
CA ALA A 234 -6.54 -3.44 17.28
C ALA A 234 -7.45 -4.12 16.25
N PHE A 235 -8.59 -4.66 16.68
CA PHE A 235 -9.57 -5.24 15.76
C PHE A 235 -10.19 -4.19 14.82
N LYS A 236 -10.66 -3.06 15.38
CA LYS A 236 -11.27 -1.97 14.59
C LYS A 236 -10.29 -1.36 13.58
N VAL A 237 -9.04 -1.16 14.00
CA VAL A 237 -7.99 -0.63 13.11
C VAL A 237 -7.61 -1.65 12.04
N SER A 238 -7.54 -2.94 12.37
CA SER A 238 -7.30 -3.98 11.35
C SER A 238 -8.42 -4.04 10.30
N LEU A 239 -9.68 -3.83 10.71
CA LEU A 239 -10.80 -3.69 9.77
C LEU A 239 -10.67 -2.41 8.91
N LEU A 240 -10.32 -1.29 9.52
CA LEU A 240 -10.06 -0.05 8.80
C LEU A 240 -8.96 -0.24 7.76
N GLU A 241 -7.82 -0.82 8.14
CA GLU A 241 -6.68 -1.07 7.26
C GLU A 241 -7.02 -2.05 6.13
N SER A 242 -7.83 -3.06 6.42
CA SER A 242 -8.33 -4.00 5.40
C SER A 242 -9.22 -3.31 4.36
N ALA A 243 -9.87 -2.21 4.74
CA ALA A 243 -10.70 -1.41 3.84
C ALA A 243 -9.90 -0.42 2.98
N MET A 244 -8.60 -0.30 3.17
CA MET A 244 -7.81 0.64 2.37
C MET A 244 -7.84 0.29 0.87
N PRO A 245 -7.93 1.31 -0.02
CA PRO A 245 -7.95 1.11 -1.46
C PRO A 245 -6.63 0.54 -1.98
N PRO A 246 -6.54 0.19 -3.28
CA PRO A 246 -5.31 -0.32 -3.88
C PRO A 246 -4.07 0.50 -3.54
N MET A 247 -2.98 -0.19 -3.20
CA MET A 247 -1.72 0.41 -2.80
C MET A 247 -1.03 1.14 -3.95
N MET A 248 -0.52 2.35 -3.69
CA MET A 248 0.25 3.11 -4.69
C MET A 248 1.52 2.38 -5.15
N PHE A 249 2.14 1.64 -4.25
CA PHE A 249 3.31 0.86 -4.58
C PHE A 249 3.05 -0.23 -5.62
N SER A 250 1.83 -0.73 -5.75
CA SER A 250 1.43 -1.63 -6.85
C SER A 250 1.60 -0.97 -8.23
N ALA A 251 1.34 0.33 -8.34
CA ALA A 251 1.57 1.07 -9.59
C ALA A 251 3.07 1.27 -9.89
N VAL A 252 3.87 1.48 -8.85
CA VAL A 252 5.33 1.55 -8.97
C VAL A 252 5.90 0.21 -9.46
N LEU A 253 5.45 -0.91 -8.91
CA LEU A 253 5.82 -2.25 -9.38
C LEU A 253 5.39 -2.49 -10.84
N ALA A 254 4.16 -2.07 -11.20
CA ALA A 254 3.67 -2.21 -12.58
C ALA A 254 4.55 -1.44 -13.57
N LEU A 255 5.03 -0.25 -13.23
CA LEU A 255 5.98 0.51 -14.05
C LEU A 255 7.35 -0.18 -14.12
N ARG A 256 7.90 -0.56 -12.98
CA ARG A 256 9.24 -1.18 -12.92
C ARG A 256 9.33 -2.45 -13.76
N TYR A 257 8.30 -3.29 -13.72
CA TYR A 257 8.29 -4.60 -14.39
C TYR A 257 7.59 -4.59 -15.75
N ASN A 258 7.35 -3.41 -16.34
CA ASN A 258 6.70 -3.24 -17.64
C ASN A 258 5.37 -4.01 -17.78
N LEU A 259 4.56 -3.97 -16.73
CA LEU A 259 3.19 -4.51 -16.69
C LEU A 259 2.20 -3.54 -17.35
N ASN A 260 0.97 -3.44 -16.84
CA ASN A 260 0.00 -2.45 -17.27
C ASN A 260 -0.11 -1.28 -16.27
N PRO A 261 0.71 -0.22 -16.39
CA PRO A 261 0.68 0.90 -15.46
C PRO A 261 -0.63 1.69 -15.53
N ASN A 262 -1.30 1.74 -16.70
CA ASN A 262 -2.57 2.45 -16.84
C ASN A 262 -3.66 1.81 -15.97
N LEU A 263 -3.77 0.47 -15.99
CA LEU A 263 -4.67 -0.26 -15.09
C LEU A 263 -4.32 0.00 -13.63
N ALA A 264 -3.03 -0.03 -13.28
CA ALA A 264 -2.59 0.19 -11.90
C ALA A 264 -2.93 1.60 -11.41
N PHE A 265 -2.58 2.64 -12.16
CA PHE A 265 -2.89 4.02 -11.81
C PHE A 265 -4.38 4.32 -11.80
N ALA A 266 -5.15 3.76 -12.74
CA ALA A 266 -6.60 3.88 -12.73
C ALA A 266 -7.21 3.27 -11.45
N SER A 267 -6.76 2.06 -11.06
CA SER A 267 -7.25 1.37 -9.87
C SER A 267 -6.89 2.13 -8.59
N VAL A 268 -5.66 2.62 -8.48
CA VAL A 268 -5.20 3.40 -7.33
C VAL A 268 -5.96 4.74 -7.24
N GLY A 269 -6.03 5.50 -8.33
CA GLY A 269 -6.68 6.81 -8.35
C GLY A 269 -8.19 6.73 -8.06
N LEU A 270 -8.90 5.79 -8.70
CA LEU A 270 -10.31 5.54 -8.44
C LEU A 270 -10.53 5.03 -7.00
N GLY A 271 -9.66 4.13 -6.54
CA GLY A 271 -9.73 3.58 -5.19
C GLY A 271 -9.59 4.67 -4.13
N ILE A 272 -8.62 5.59 -4.29
CA ILE A 272 -8.45 6.75 -3.40
C ILE A 272 -9.72 7.62 -3.41
N ALA A 273 -10.25 7.96 -4.58
CA ALA A 273 -11.46 8.78 -4.68
C ALA A 273 -12.67 8.12 -3.99
N LEU A 274 -12.87 6.82 -4.23
CA LEU A 274 -13.98 6.07 -3.63
C LEU A 274 -13.78 5.85 -2.13
N SER A 275 -12.55 5.77 -1.63
CA SER A 275 -12.27 5.54 -0.20
C SER A 275 -12.85 6.63 0.70
N PHE A 276 -12.93 7.86 0.21
CA PHE A 276 -13.56 8.96 0.96
C PHE A 276 -15.04 8.74 1.23
N LEU A 277 -15.71 7.92 0.43
CA LEU A 277 -17.13 7.59 0.59
C LEU A 277 -17.32 6.37 1.48
N TYR A 278 -16.57 5.29 1.23
CA TYR A 278 -16.84 4.02 1.91
C TYR A 278 -16.08 3.82 3.23
N VAL A 279 -14.88 4.39 3.41
CA VAL A 279 -14.09 4.21 4.64
C VAL A 279 -14.84 4.73 5.88
N PRO A 280 -15.45 5.92 5.87
CA PRO A 280 -16.29 6.38 7.00
C PRO A 280 -17.44 5.43 7.31
N LEU A 281 -18.05 4.81 6.31
CA LEU A 281 -19.10 3.82 6.49
C LEU A 281 -18.57 2.54 7.14
N VAL A 282 -17.41 2.05 6.69
CA VAL A 282 -16.76 0.87 7.30
C VAL A 282 -16.48 1.12 8.78
N VAL A 283 -15.90 2.26 9.12
CA VAL A 283 -15.62 2.61 10.53
C VAL A 283 -16.91 2.65 11.34
N LYS A 284 -17.97 3.27 10.82
CA LYS A 284 -19.26 3.39 11.51
C LYS A 284 -19.93 2.04 11.73
N TYR A 285 -19.95 1.17 10.74
CA TYR A 285 -20.77 -0.06 10.77
C TYR A 285 -19.99 -1.31 11.19
N CYS A 286 -18.72 -1.42 10.83
CA CYS A 286 -17.89 -2.58 11.18
C CYS A 286 -17.09 -2.36 12.46
N GLY A 287 -16.84 -1.11 12.84
CA GLY A 287 -16.11 -0.74 14.07
C GLY A 287 -16.96 -0.79 15.35
N GLY A 288 -18.30 -1.04 15.25
CA GLY A 288 -19.22 -0.99 16.38
C GLY A 288 -19.24 0.40 17.02
N GLY A 289 -20.35 1.13 16.92
CA GLY A 289 -20.54 2.54 17.26
C GLY A 289 -19.56 3.18 18.25
N ILE A 290 -19.10 4.35 17.83
CA ILE A 290 -18.46 5.34 18.74
C ILE A 290 -19.51 5.78 19.76
#